data_5022e6af7884ab23ef845e6a33d2c1e3
#
_entry.id   5022e6af7884ab23ef845e6a33d2c1e3
#
_cell.length_a   1.000
_cell.length_b   1.000
_cell.length_c   1.000
_cell.angle_alpha   90.00
_cell.angle_beta   90.00
_cell.angle_gamma   90.00
#
_symmetry.space_group_name_H-M   'P 1'
#
loop_
_entity.id
_entity.type
_entity.pdbx_description
1 polymer ?
#
loop_
_entity_poly.entity_id
_entity_poly.type
_entity_poly.pdbx_seq_one_letter_code
_entity_poly.pdbx_strand_id
1 'polypeptide(L)'
;MSKSIHREELIVIYRQEILKDIRLFTSQPVAKFYDSLFLNLDLSFVPEFPKTGRKGFSNHAMICSFIVMKCEGFSMITDLVDYLNNNLLIAHYCGFDISAPLPSYWTFDRFLKQLDNGVLSSIMKSQVLYLSKQGIVDTSFIGLDSTLIAANTSQNNPKSFISNKFKPDNQPKADTDCKLGVHTASNQTNEKKYEFYWGYKNHVLVDCISGLPIYELTTTANVHDSTVALDILADTHTFLPITECTFLADKGYDVKNIYNQVQELYQGECIIPLNKRSTKNPKLLPQGNPVCDAGLAMWKDGKFSDNGRTRQKFCCPLKSSKDADCPCHHKNFYNGKKHRGCTKYITIPDDLRLSVDRDSKYFKSNYSLRTECERYNSRFKNTGQERMWVRNKSSVTNLNTIAHISLLAVAVAAITTGTGQSYRKLKAVKRIA
;
A
#
# COMPACT_ATOMS: atom_id res chain seq x y z
N MET A 1 -65.22 4.01 10.04
CA MET A 1 -64.90 4.95 11.16
C MET A 1 -63.50 4.60 11.68
N SER A 2 -62.46 5.35 11.33
CA SER A 2 -61.13 5.17 11.91
C SER A 2 -61.14 5.79 13.31
N LYS A 3 -60.97 4.98 14.33
CA LYS A 3 -60.73 5.49 15.69
C LYS A 3 -59.42 6.27 15.69
N SER A 4 -59.50 7.58 15.92
CA SER A 4 -58.30 8.36 16.21
C SER A 4 -57.71 7.87 17.54
N ILE A 5 -56.56 7.23 17.49
CA ILE A 5 -55.84 6.81 18.68
C ILE A 5 -55.21 8.08 19.32
N HIS A 6 -55.48 8.29 20.61
CA HIS A 6 -54.86 9.42 21.34
C HIS A 6 -53.33 9.30 21.32
N ARG A 7 -52.64 10.43 21.17
CA ARG A 7 -51.17 10.49 21.06
C ARG A 7 -50.44 9.82 22.25
N GLU A 8 -51.04 9.87 23.43
CA GLU A 8 -50.51 9.23 24.64
C GLU A 8 -50.67 7.71 24.60
N GLU A 9 -51.75 7.19 24.06
CA GLU A 9 -51.95 5.75 23.85
C GLU A 9 -51.00 5.19 22.79
N LEU A 10 -50.71 5.97 21.75
CA LEU A 10 -49.73 5.64 20.75
C LEU A 10 -48.31 5.49 21.38
N ILE A 11 -47.92 6.38 22.30
CA ILE A 11 -46.62 6.33 22.98
C ILE A 11 -46.53 5.07 23.85
N VAL A 12 -47.59 4.70 24.56
CA VAL A 12 -47.60 3.50 25.43
C VAL A 12 -47.55 2.22 24.61
N ILE A 13 -48.33 2.15 23.54
CA ILE A 13 -48.34 1.02 22.60
C ILE A 13 -46.95 0.89 21.95
N TYR A 14 -46.35 1.99 21.51
CA TYR A 14 -45.02 2.02 20.91
C TYR A 14 -43.93 1.53 21.87
N ARG A 15 -43.98 1.89 23.15
CA ARG A 15 -43.03 1.39 24.18
C ARG A 15 -43.17 -0.11 24.46
N GLN A 16 -44.39 -0.64 24.41
CA GLN A 16 -44.63 -2.08 24.63
C GLN A 16 -44.29 -2.90 23.38
N GLU A 17 -44.48 -2.37 22.17
CA GLU A 17 -44.15 -3.05 20.94
C GLU A 17 -42.69 -3.00 20.58
N ILE A 18 -41.91 -1.95 20.95
CA ILE A 18 -40.50 -1.87 20.77
C ILE A 18 -39.76 -3.10 21.38
N LEU A 19 -40.21 -3.60 22.54
CA LEU A 19 -39.64 -4.79 23.13
C LEU A 19 -39.95 -6.08 22.34
N LYS A 20 -41.04 -6.11 21.60
CA LYS A 20 -41.41 -7.21 20.68
C LYS A 20 -40.66 -7.09 19.36
N ASP A 21 -40.40 -5.88 18.91
CA ASP A 21 -39.81 -5.56 17.60
C ASP A 21 -38.27 -5.48 17.62
N ILE A 22 -37.63 -5.56 18.80
CA ILE A 22 -36.17 -5.53 18.88
C ILE A 22 -35.52 -6.62 18.01
N ARG A 23 -36.20 -7.77 17.86
CA ARG A 23 -35.75 -8.85 16.96
C ARG A 23 -35.79 -8.45 15.48
N LEU A 24 -36.73 -7.59 15.08
CA LEU A 24 -36.82 -7.07 13.72
C LEU A 24 -35.64 -6.12 13.41
N PHE A 25 -35.30 -5.26 14.36
CA PHE A 25 -34.13 -4.37 14.22
C PHE A 25 -32.82 -5.15 14.17
N THR A 26 -32.62 -6.13 15.06
CA THR A 26 -31.43 -6.96 15.08
C THR A 26 -31.34 -7.95 13.93
N SER A 27 -32.46 -8.27 13.28
CA SER A 27 -32.49 -9.13 12.09
C SER A 27 -32.15 -8.41 10.78
N GLN A 28 -32.03 -7.07 10.79
CA GLN A 28 -31.67 -6.31 9.61
C GLN A 28 -30.25 -6.69 9.10
N PRO A 29 -30.03 -6.77 7.78
CA PRO A 29 -28.71 -7.13 7.22
C PRO A 29 -27.58 -6.26 7.73
N VAL A 30 -27.79 -4.96 7.92
CA VAL A 30 -26.77 -4.02 8.45
C VAL A 30 -26.41 -4.35 9.91
N ALA A 31 -27.42 -4.68 10.74
CA ALA A 31 -27.20 -5.07 12.13
C ALA A 31 -26.39 -6.36 12.22
N LYS A 32 -26.79 -7.39 11.50
CA LYS A 32 -26.06 -8.68 11.42
C LYS A 32 -24.66 -8.52 10.88
N PHE A 33 -24.46 -7.64 9.90
CA PHE A 33 -23.15 -7.35 9.35
C PHE A 33 -22.20 -6.82 10.43
N TYR A 34 -22.59 -5.78 11.16
CA TYR A 34 -21.73 -5.19 12.20
C TYR A 34 -21.56 -6.13 13.41
N ASP A 35 -22.58 -6.86 13.80
CA ASP A 35 -22.49 -7.91 14.82
C ASP A 35 -21.44 -8.95 14.43
N SER A 36 -21.55 -9.55 13.26
CA SER A 36 -20.58 -10.52 12.74
C SER A 36 -19.18 -9.94 12.62
N LEU A 37 -19.04 -8.68 12.20
CA LEU A 37 -17.76 -8.02 12.01
C LEU A 37 -17.03 -7.82 13.36
N PHE A 38 -17.76 -7.36 14.38
CA PHE A 38 -17.16 -7.06 15.68
C PHE A 38 -16.95 -8.28 16.56
N LEU A 39 -17.81 -9.31 16.47
CA LEU A 39 -17.61 -10.58 17.16
C LEU A 39 -16.31 -11.30 16.75
N ASN A 40 -15.85 -11.08 15.53
CA ASN A 40 -14.65 -11.71 15.00
C ASN A 40 -13.41 -10.80 15.05
N LEU A 41 -13.52 -9.61 15.64
CA LEU A 41 -12.43 -8.65 15.77
C LEU A 41 -11.69 -8.85 17.10
N ASP A 42 -10.43 -9.24 17.04
CA ASP A 42 -9.60 -9.39 18.24
C ASP A 42 -9.10 -8.03 18.73
N LEU A 43 -9.71 -7.50 19.76
CA LEU A 43 -9.34 -6.25 20.44
C LEU A 43 -8.54 -6.47 21.72
N SER A 44 -8.10 -7.69 22.02
CA SER A 44 -7.36 -8.04 23.25
C SER A 44 -6.03 -7.25 23.40
N PHE A 45 -5.47 -6.76 22.29
CA PHE A 45 -4.28 -5.91 22.27
C PHE A 45 -4.53 -4.51 22.85
N VAL A 46 -5.78 -4.09 22.94
CA VAL A 46 -6.18 -2.74 23.36
C VAL A 46 -6.74 -2.78 24.77
N PRO A 47 -6.22 -2.04 25.75
CA PRO A 47 -6.91 -1.87 27.01
C PRO A 47 -8.23 -1.15 26.78
N GLU A 48 -9.33 -1.71 27.28
CA GLU A 48 -10.66 -1.15 27.06
C GLU A 48 -10.79 0.30 27.56
N PHE A 49 -10.16 0.58 28.71
CA PHE A 49 -10.12 1.93 29.31
C PHE A 49 -8.68 2.31 29.64
N PRO A 50 -8.39 3.64 29.74
CA PRO A 50 -7.11 4.11 30.23
C PRO A 50 -6.81 3.55 31.63
N LYS A 51 -5.55 3.18 31.89
CA LYS A 51 -5.12 2.65 33.19
C LYS A 51 -5.20 3.70 34.30
N THR A 52 -5.09 4.97 33.98
CA THR A 52 -5.07 6.10 34.92
C THR A 52 -6.02 7.20 34.43
N GLY A 53 -6.60 7.94 35.39
CA GLY A 53 -7.49 9.08 35.12
C GLY A 53 -8.98 8.71 35.08
N ARG A 54 -9.81 9.67 34.66
CA ARG A 54 -11.27 9.48 34.53
C ARG A 54 -11.54 8.50 33.40
N LYS A 55 -12.39 7.50 33.65
CA LYS A 55 -12.91 6.62 32.60
C LYS A 55 -13.67 7.43 31.58
N GLY A 56 -13.15 7.47 30.35
CA GLY A 56 -13.83 8.05 29.19
C GLY A 56 -14.69 6.99 28.48
N PHE A 57 -14.84 7.16 27.17
CA PHE A 57 -15.44 6.12 26.33
C PHE A 57 -14.50 4.92 26.19
N SER A 58 -15.07 3.73 26.00
CA SER A 58 -14.31 2.51 25.73
C SER A 58 -13.44 2.68 24.48
N ASN A 59 -12.15 2.34 24.57
CA ASN A 59 -11.24 2.36 23.43
C ASN A 59 -11.70 1.35 22.35
N HIS A 60 -12.29 0.23 22.76
CA HIS A 60 -12.88 -0.74 21.82
C HIS A 60 -14.02 -0.12 21.04
N ALA A 61 -14.96 0.57 21.71
CA ALA A 61 -16.07 1.25 21.07
C ALA A 61 -15.58 2.34 20.09
N MET A 62 -14.54 3.08 20.45
CA MET A 62 -13.94 4.10 19.59
C MET A 62 -13.31 3.49 18.33
N ILE A 63 -12.58 2.38 18.45
CA ILE A 63 -11.99 1.67 17.29
C ILE A 63 -13.10 1.10 16.40
N CYS A 64 -14.10 0.43 16.97
CA CYS A 64 -15.25 -0.11 16.21
C CYS A 64 -15.97 0.99 15.44
N SER A 65 -16.10 2.19 16.03
CA SER A 65 -16.71 3.34 15.35
C SER A 65 -15.92 3.80 14.13
N PHE A 66 -14.59 3.85 14.23
CA PHE A 66 -13.76 4.17 13.07
C PHE A 66 -13.80 3.06 12.00
N ILE A 67 -13.98 1.80 12.39
CA ILE A 67 -14.25 0.71 11.43
C ILE A 67 -15.59 0.94 10.73
N VAL A 68 -16.65 1.33 11.45
CA VAL A 68 -17.92 1.77 10.83
C VAL A 68 -17.67 2.89 9.84
N MET A 69 -16.93 3.93 10.24
CA MET A 69 -16.57 5.05 9.36
C MET A 69 -16.01 4.56 8.03
N LYS A 70 -15.10 3.59 8.05
CA LYS A 70 -14.45 3.05 6.86
C LYS A 70 -15.36 2.12 6.05
N CYS A 71 -16.18 1.33 6.71
CA CYS A 71 -17.20 0.49 6.05
C CYS A 71 -18.30 1.30 5.38
N GLU A 72 -18.65 2.47 5.90
CA GLU A 72 -19.60 3.39 5.28
C GLU A 72 -18.96 4.30 4.21
N GLY A 73 -17.62 4.32 4.13
CA GLY A 73 -16.87 5.15 3.18
C GLY A 73 -16.79 6.63 3.57
N PHE A 74 -17.01 6.95 4.85
CA PHE A 74 -16.94 8.34 5.31
C PHE A 74 -15.49 8.81 5.38
N SER A 75 -15.24 10.00 4.89
CA SER A 75 -13.93 10.65 4.94
C SER A 75 -13.78 11.60 6.14
N MET A 76 -14.88 12.09 6.71
CA MET A 76 -14.89 13.06 7.82
C MET A 76 -15.39 12.43 9.12
N ILE A 77 -14.78 12.81 10.24
CA ILE A 77 -15.24 12.40 11.59
C ILE A 77 -16.65 12.97 11.89
N THR A 78 -16.99 14.12 11.33
CA THR A 78 -18.33 14.71 11.45
C THR A 78 -19.41 13.77 10.91
N ASP A 79 -19.16 13.16 9.74
CA ASP A 79 -20.12 12.22 9.14
C ASP A 79 -20.28 10.97 10.03
N LEU A 80 -19.20 10.49 10.66
CA LEU A 80 -19.28 9.40 11.63
C LEU A 80 -20.14 9.78 12.84
N VAL A 81 -19.92 10.96 13.41
CA VAL A 81 -20.68 11.43 14.59
C VAL A 81 -22.18 11.53 14.25
N ASP A 82 -22.50 12.14 13.12
CA ASP A 82 -23.88 12.28 12.67
C ASP A 82 -24.51 10.90 12.39
N TYR A 83 -23.76 9.99 11.75
CA TYR A 83 -24.23 8.64 11.48
C TYR A 83 -24.54 7.87 12.77
N LEU A 84 -23.65 7.88 13.77
CA LEU A 84 -23.85 7.17 15.04
C LEU A 84 -25.04 7.73 15.83
N ASN A 85 -25.22 9.06 15.86
CA ASN A 85 -26.37 9.70 16.53
C ASN A 85 -27.69 9.35 15.87
N ASN A 86 -27.71 9.12 14.55
CA ASN A 86 -28.90 8.75 13.80
C ASN A 86 -29.12 7.22 13.73
N ASN A 87 -28.12 6.42 14.12
CA ASN A 87 -28.16 4.95 14.05
C ASN A 87 -27.72 4.34 15.40
N LEU A 88 -28.51 4.55 16.44
CA LEU A 88 -28.18 4.10 17.81
C LEU A 88 -27.93 2.61 17.92
N LEU A 89 -28.58 1.77 17.10
CA LEU A 89 -28.30 0.33 17.07
C LEU A 89 -26.84 0.06 16.66
N ILE A 90 -26.31 0.77 15.68
CA ILE A 90 -24.92 0.64 15.25
C ILE A 90 -23.97 1.16 16.32
N ALA A 91 -24.31 2.27 16.99
CA ALA A 91 -23.57 2.78 18.13
C ALA A 91 -23.50 1.75 19.28
N HIS A 92 -24.61 1.04 19.53
CA HIS A 92 -24.67 -0.05 20.50
C HIS A 92 -23.75 -1.24 20.09
N TYR A 93 -23.76 -1.65 18.82
CA TYR A 93 -22.85 -2.70 18.34
C TYR A 93 -21.37 -2.28 18.42
N CYS A 94 -21.06 -1.00 18.30
CA CYS A 94 -19.71 -0.49 18.58
C CYS A 94 -19.31 -0.66 20.05
N GLY A 95 -20.27 -0.80 20.96
CA GLY A 95 -20.07 -0.94 22.40
C GLY A 95 -20.30 0.34 23.22
N PHE A 96 -21.01 1.33 22.66
CA PHE A 96 -21.43 2.50 23.43
C PHE A 96 -22.68 2.27 24.24
N ASP A 97 -22.72 2.94 25.41
CA ASP A 97 -23.97 3.11 26.16
C ASP A 97 -24.84 4.16 25.46
N ILE A 98 -25.89 3.70 24.77
CA ILE A 98 -26.81 4.55 24.04
C ILE A 98 -27.82 5.29 24.91
N SER A 99 -27.86 5.03 26.23
CA SER A 99 -28.64 5.82 27.19
C SER A 99 -27.92 7.12 27.60
N ALA A 100 -26.63 7.24 27.28
CA ALA A 100 -25.78 8.40 27.52
C ALA A 100 -25.41 9.09 26.20
N PRO A 101 -24.96 10.38 26.27
CA PRO A 101 -24.48 11.06 25.08
C PRO A 101 -23.30 10.34 24.43
N LEU A 102 -23.34 10.19 23.10
CA LEU A 102 -22.26 9.61 22.31
C LEU A 102 -21.04 10.55 22.23
N PRO A 103 -19.85 10.03 21.84
CA PRO A 103 -18.65 10.86 21.71
C PRO A 103 -18.81 12.00 20.70
N SER A 104 -18.34 13.18 21.05
CA SER A 104 -18.29 14.32 20.14
C SER A 104 -17.14 14.19 19.14
N TYR A 105 -17.17 15.03 18.08
CA TYR A 105 -16.06 15.19 17.14
C TYR A 105 -14.69 15.31 17.83
N TRP A 106 -14.61 16.20 18.86
CA TRP A 106 -13.35 16.44 19.57
C TRP A 106 -12.86 15.23 20.36
N THR A 107 -13.77 14.39 20.83
CA THR A 107 -13.44 13.13 21.51
C THR A 107 -12.81 12.15 20.53
N PHE A 108 -13.41 11.96 19.36
CA PHE A 108 -12.86 11.13 18.28
C PHE A 108 -11.52 11.64 17.74
N ASP A 109 -11.40 12.95 17.49
CA ASP A 109 -10.15 13.56 17.00
C ASP A 109 -9.00 13.39 18.00
N ARG A 110 -9.27 13.60 19.30
CA ARG A 110 -8.28 13.41 20.35
C ARG A 110 -7.87 11.94 20.49
N PHE A 111 -8.84 11.03 20.49
CA PHE A 111 -8.58 9.60 20.55
C PHE A 111 -7.68 9.16 19.41
N LEU A 112 -8.00 9.55 18.18
CA LEU A 112 -7.24 9.18 16.99
C LEU A 112 -5.78 9.69 17.03
N LYS A 113 -5.55 10.87 17.60
CA LYS A 113 -4.20 11.44 17.80
C LYS A 113 -3.37 10.69 18.83
N GLN A 114 -4.02 10.18 19.88
CA GLN A 114 -3.37 9.54 21.02
C GLN A 114 -3.23 8.03 20.87
N LEU A 115 -3.99 7.43 19.97
CA LEU A 115 -3.98 5.99 19.74
C LEU A 115 -2.60 5.53 19.24
N ASP A 116 -2.05 4.52 19.90
CA ASP A 116 -0.81 3.89 19.47
C ASP A 116 -1.05 3.04 18.21
N ASN A 117 -0.37 3.39 17.13
CA ASN A 117 -0.47 2.63 15.87
C ASN A 117 0.05 1.20 15.99
N GLY A 118 1.00 0.93 16.89
CA GLY A 118 1.49 -0.42 17.15
C GLY A 118 0.37 -1.39 17.58
N VAL A 119 -0.59 -0.90 18.35
CA VAL A 119 -1.78 -1.66 18.75
C VAL A 119 -2.66 -1.96 17.53
N LEU A 120 -2.93 -0.99 16.68
CA LEU A 120 -3.68 -1.21 15.44
C LEU A 120 -2.97 -2.19 14.49
N SER A 121 -1.64 -2.06 14.38
CA SER A 121 -0.83 -3.02 13.62
C SER A 121 -0.98 -4.44 14.15
N SER A 122 -1.06 -4.63 15.48
CA SER A 122 -1.28 -5.94 16.08
C SER A 122 -2.65 -6.52 15.73
N ILE A 123 -3.70 -5.70 15.74
CA ILE A 123 -5.05 -6.12 15.29
C ILE A 123 -5.02 -6.52 13.81
N MET A 124 -4.37 -5.72 12.96
CA MET A 124 -4.22 -6.06 11.54
C MET A 124 -3.50 -7.40 11.35
N LYS A 125 -2.36 -7.59 12.03
CA LYS A 125 -1.57 -8.82 11.97
C LYS A 125 -2.36 -10.04 12.43
N SER A 126 -3.16 -9.93 13.50
CA SER A 126 -3.99 -11.04 13.99
C SER A 126 -5.02 -11.48 12.96
N GLN A 127 -5.66 -10.54 12.25
CA GLN A 127 -6.61 -10.84 11.17
C GLN A 127 -5.92 -11.52 9.97
N VAL A 128 -4.75 -11.03 9.58
CA VAL A 128 -3.95 -11.64 8.49
C VAL A 128 -3.56 -13.06 8.85
N LEU A 129 -3.09 -13.30 10.07
CA LEU A 129 -2.73 -14.64 10.55
C LEU A 129 -3.95 -15.57 10.60
N TYR A 130 -5.12 -15.06 11.01
CA TYR A 130 -6.36 -15.82 10.97
C TYR A 130 -6.70 -16.23 9.53
N LEU A 131 -6.68 -15.28 8.58
CA LEU A 131 -6.99 -15.53 7.18
C LEU A 131 -5.98 -16.47 6.51
N SER A 132 -4.70 -16.38 6.89
CA SER A 132 -3.67 -17.32 6.44
C SER A 132 -3.91 -18.72 6.95
N LYS A 133 -4.29 -18.90 8.21
CA LYS A 133 -4.68 -20.22 8.77
C LYS A 133 -5.91 -20.82 8.09
N GLN A 134 -6.81 -19.98 7.56
CA GLN A 134 -7.95 -20.42 6.77
C GLN A 134 -7.62 -20.69 5.30
N GLY A 135 -6.35 -20.54 4.89
CA GLY A 135 -5.90 -20.73 3.51
C GLY A 135 -6.41 -19.66 2.52
N ILE A 136 -6.83 -18.49 3.02
CA ILE A 136 -7.31 -17.38 2.18
C ILE A 136 -6.16 -16.44 1.81
N VAL A 137 -5.30 -16.09 2.76
CA VAL A 137 -4.09 -15.30 2.52
C VAL A 137 -2.95 -16.26 2.23
N ASP A 138 -2.37 -16.09 1.06
CA ASP A 138 -1.23 -16.86 0.56
C ASP A 138 -0.05 -15.91 0.27
N THR A 139 1.14 -16.29 0.69
CA THR A 139 2.37 -15.50 0.47
C THR A 139 3.13 -15.89 -0.79
N SER A 140 2.61 -16.81 -1.60
CA SER A 140 3.27 -17.27 -2.83
C SER A 140 3.42 -16.15 -3.87
N PHE A 141 2.42 -15.29 -4.01
CA PHE A 141 2.45 -14.11 -4.89
C PHE A 141 2.11 -12.86 -4.12
N ILE A 142 3.12 -12.11 -3.73
CA ILE A 142 2.96 -10.86 -2.97
C ILE A 142 3.31 -9.66 -3.83
N GLY A 143 2.48 -8.64 -3.78
CA GLY A 143 2.67 -7.41 -4.54
C GLY A 143 2.75 -6.18 -3.65
N LEU A 144 3.66 -5.27 -3.95
CA LEU A 144 3.81 -4.00 -3.23
C LEU A 144 3.47 -2.84 -4.16
N ASP A 145 2.63 -1.96 -3.65
CA ASP A 145 2.30 -0.70 -4.33
C ASP A 145 2.07 0.41 -3.31
N SER A 146 2.14 1.66 -3.78
CA SER A 146 1.86 2.82 -2.94
C SER A 146 0.71 3.64 -3.50
N THR A 147 -0.10 4.21 -2.61
CA THR A 147 -1.12 5.19 -3.00
C THR A 147 -0.87 6.52 -2.32
N LEU A 148 -1.07 7.60 -3.08
CA LEU A 148 -0.97 8.95 -2.55
C LEU A 148 -2.20 9.30 -1.70
N ILE A 149 -1.97 10.11 -0.67
CA ILE A 149 -2.99 10.61 0.24
C ILE A 149 -2.79 12.11 0.41
N ALA A 150 -3.73 12.90 -0.09
CA ALA A 150 -3.66 14.35 0.02
C ALA A 150 -3.95 14.80 1.46
N ALA A 151 -3.07 15.62 2.04
CA ALA A 151 -3.25 16.19 3.37
C ALA A 151 -4.34 17.25 3.40
N ASN A 152 -4.92 17.46 4.58
CA ASN A 152 -5.92 18.51 4.83
C ASN A 152 -5.26 19.90 4.93
N THR A 153 -4.91 20.45 3.77
CA THR A 153 -4.31 21.78 3.64
C THR A 153 -4.93 22.58 2.49
N SER A 154 -5.03 23.89 2.68
CA SER A 154 -5.50 24.81 1.64
C SER A 154 -4.59 24.84 0.41
N GLN A 155 -3.30 24.50 0.57
CA GLN A 155 -2.34 24.46 -0.55
C GLN A 155 -2.67 23.34 -1.58
N ASN A 156 -3.38 22.29 -1.17
CA ASN A 156 -3.88 21.27 -2.09
C ASN A 156 -5.17 21.70 -2.80
N ASN A 157 -5.78 22.81 -2.40
CA ASN A 157 -6.99 23.27 -3.05
C ASN A 157 -6.64 23.83 -4.45
N PRO A 158 -7.28 23.36 -5.55
CA PRO A 158 -7.09 23.90 -6.89
C PRO A 158 -7.35 25.42 -6.99
N LYS A 159 -8.27 25.94 -6.17
CA LYS A 159 -8.63 27.36 -6.11
C LYS A 159 -7.70 28.19 -5.19
N SER A 160 -6.63 27.61 -4.66
CA SER A 160 -5.69 28.35 -3.81
C SER A 160 -4.92 29.39 -4.65
N PHE A 161 -4.93 30.65 -4.20
CA PHE A 161 -4.20 31.77 -4.82
C PHE A 161 -2.75 31.88 -4.34
N ILE A 162 -2.27 30.98 -3.47
CA ILE A 162 -0.91 31.00 -2.96
C ILE A 162 0.07 30.75 -4.10
N SER A 163 0.84 31.79 -4.46
CA SER A 163 1.92 31.64 -5.44
C SER A 163 2.96 30.64 -4.93
N ASN A 164 3.49 29.82 -5.83
CA ASN A 164 4.51 28.81 -5.50
C ASN A 164 4.11 27.80 -4.41
N LYS A 165 2.80 27.51 -4.26
CA LYS A 165 2.25 26.60 -3.23
C LYS A 165 2.90 25.21 -3.18
N PHE A 166 3.55 24.79 -4.22
CA PHE A 166 4.26 23.50 -4.33
C PHE A 166 5.78 23.64 -4.28
N LYS A 167 6.30 24.63 -3.56
CA LYS A 167 7.73 24.67 -3.23
C LYS A 167 7.97 24.03 -1.86
N PRO A 168 9.07 23.27 -1.65
CA PRO A 168 9.38 22.64 -0.37
C PRO A 168 9.40 23.60 0.82
N ASP A 169 9.84 24.86 0.59
CA ASP A 169 9.93 25.90 1.62
C ASP A 169 8.56 26.40 2.08
N ASN A 170 7.51 26.12 1.33
CA ASN A 170 6.14 26.55 1.65
C ASN A 170 5.39 25.47 2.45
N GLN A 171 6.01 24.92 3.49
CA GLN A 171 5.39 23.92 4.36
C GLN A 171 4.01 24.41 4.88
N PRO A 172 2.93 23.61 4.71
CA PRO A 172 1.61 23.96 5.18
C PRO A 172 1.55 24.15 6.70
N LYS A 173 1.00 25.30 7.14
CA LYS A 173 0.80 25.57 8.58
C LYS A 173 -0.30 24.69 9.19
N ALA A 174 -1.27 24.26 8.38
CA ALA A 174 -2.41 23.48 8.84
C ALA A 174 -2.06 22.02 9.15
N ASP A 175 -1.05 21.48 8.46
CA ASP A 175 -0.50 20.14 8.68
C ASP A 175 1.01 20.21 8.48
N THR A 176 1.74 20.30 9.59
CA THR A 176 3.20 20.48 9.60
C THR A 176 3.97 19.20 9.31
N ASP A 177 3.30 18.05 9.43
CA ASP A 177 3.92 16.73 9.26
C ASP A 177 3.91 16.29 7.79
N CYS A 178 2.95 16.76 6.99
CA CYS A 178 2.89 16.40 5.58
C CYS A 178 4.10 16.95 4.81
N LYS A 179 4.49 16.28 3.73
CA LYS A 179 5.59 16.72 2.86
C LYS A 179 5.14 16.79 1.41
N LEU A 180 5.92 17.53 0.62
CA LEU A 180 5.66 17.69 -0.80
C LEU A 180 6.00 16.38 -1.55
N GLY A 181 5.02 15.82 -2.20
CA GLY A 181 5.14 14.66 -3.08
C GLY A 181 4.93 15.01 -4.53
N VAL A 182 5.38 14.12 -5.41
CA VAL A 182 5.21 14.21 -6.85
C VAL A 182 4.55 12.93 -7.35
N HIS A 183 3.45 13.09 -8.05
CA HIS A 183 2.82 12.00 -8.79
C HIS A 183 3.05 12.21 -10.29
N THR A 184 3.43 11.14 -10.99
CA THR A 184 3.63 11.17 -12.42
C THR A 184 2.44 10.50 -13.09
N ALA A 185 1.52 11.27 -13.62
CA ALA A 185 0.47 10.76 -14.48
C ALA A 185 1.00 10.60 -15.91
N SER A 186 0.91 9.39 -16.48
CA SER A 186 1.14 9.17 -17.91
C SER A 186 -0.21 9.20 -18.62
N ASN A 187 -0.40 10.17 -19.51
CA ASN A 187 -1.52 10.16 -20.42
C ASN A 187 -1.29 9.13 -21.56
N GLN A 188 -2.34 8.71 -22.24
CA GLN A 188 -2.27 7.85 -23.45
C GLN A 188 -1.34 8.41 -24.55
N THR A 189 -1.01 9.69 -24.49
CA THR A 189 -0.15 10.42 -25.44
C THR A 189 1.34 10.47 -25.07
N ASN A 190 1.79 9.66 -24.07
CA ASN A 190 3.19 9.64 -23.59
C ASN A 190 3.74 10.94 -22.98
N GLU A 191 2.95 11.96 -22.77
CA GLU A 191 3.37 13.14 -22.04
C GLU A 191 3.39 12.86 -20.54
N LYS A 192 4.55 13.04 -19.92
CA LYS A 192 4.70 12.92 -18.47
C LYS A 192 4.19 14.19 -17.81
N LYS A 193 3.00 14.13 -17.26
CA LYS A 193 2.47 15.20 -16.41
C LYS A 193 2.92 14.97 -14.98
N TYR A 194 3.59 15.96 -14.38
CA TYR A 194 3.97 15.94 -12.97
C TYR A 194 2.90 16.67 -12.17
N GLU A 195 2.30 15.97 -11.22
CA GLU A 195 1.33 16.55 -10.29
C GLU A 195 1.94 16.59 -8.89
N PHE A 196 2.01 17.80 -8.33
CA PHE A 196 2.54 18.01 -6.99
C PHE A 196 1.40 18.04 -5.97
N TYR A 197 1.64 17.49 -4.80
CA TYR A 197 0.70 17.53 -3.69
C TYR A 197 1.43 17.55 -2.34
N TRP A 198 0.80 18.14 -1.34
CA TRP A 198 1.22 18.03 0.05
C TRP A 198 0.49 16.87 0.67
N GLY A 199 1.20 15.93 1.27
CA GLY A 199 0.52 14.76 1.84
C GLY A 199 1.43 13.66 2.32
N TYR A 200 0.87 12.46 2.22
CA TYR A 200 1.43 11.20 2.69
C TYR A 200 1.33 10.15 1.58
N LYS A 201 1.97 9.03 1.80
CA LYS A 201 1.79 7.80 1.00
C LYS A 201 1.45 6.65 1.94
N ASN A 202 0.53 5.83 1.52
CA ASN A 202 0.31 4.51 2.12
C ASN A 202 0.91 3.45 1.21
N HIS A 203 1.84 2.67 1.74
CA HIS A 203 2.48 1.55 1.06
C HIS A 203 1.84 0.27 1.60
N VAL A 204 1.37 -0.59 0.73
CA VAL A 204 0.68 -1.82 1.13
C VAL A 204 1.23 -3.02 0.41
N LEU A 205 1.56 -4.06 1.17
CA LEU A 205 1.86 -5.39 0.68
C LEU A 205 0.55 -6.17 0.57
N VAL A 206 0.26 -6.69 -0.60
CA VAL A 206 -1.00 -7.37 -0.94
C VAL A 206 -0.70 -8.79 -1.37
N ASP A 207 -1.48 -9.74 -0.90
CA ASP A 207 -1.55 -11.06 -1.52
C ASP A 207 -2.26 -10.93 -2.88
N CYS A 208 -1.54 -11.18 -3.97
CA CYS A 208 -2.03 -11.02 -5.32
C CYS A 208 -3.01 -12.13 -5.75
N ILE A 209 -3.19 -13.18 -4.96
CA ILE A 209 -4.17 -14.24 -5.19
C ILE A 209 -5.50 -13.87 -4.55
N SER A 210 -5.50 -13.63 -3.23
CA SER A 210 -6.72 -13.21 -2.52
C SER A 210 -7.07 -11.74 -2.76
N GLY A 211 -6.11 -10.89 -3.10
CA GLY A 211 -6.25 -9.45 -3.19
C GLY A 211 -6.44 -8.78 -1.82
N LEU A 212 -6.06 -9.41 -0.73
CA LEU A 212 -6.15 -8.87 0.62
C LEU A 212 -4.82 -8.24 1.04
N PRO A 213 -4.83 -7.23 1.92
CA PRO A 213 -3.62 -6.62 2.44
C PRO A 213 -2.95 -7.55 3.45
N ILE A 214 -1.62 -7.63 3.40
CA ILE A 214 -0.82 -8.37 4.37
C ILE A 214 -0.23 -7.42 5.40
N TYR A 215 0.37 -6.33 4.95
CA TYR A 215 1.01 -5.33 5.80
C TYR A 215 0.99 -3.96 5.15
N GLU A 216 1.06 -2.91 5.97
CA GLU A 216 1.06 -1.53 5.47
C GLU A 216 2.03 -0.64 6.23
N LEU A 217 2.48 0.41 5.59
CA LEU A 217 3.25 1.48 6.21
C LEU A 217 2.87 2.84 5.62
N THR A 218 2.55 3.80 6.49
CA THR A 218 2.27 5.17 6.08
C THR A 218 3.51 6.05 6.24
N THR A 219 3.91 6.70 5.16
CA THR A 219 5.04 7.64 5.12
C THR A 219 4.61 9.04 4.71
N THR A 220 5.50 10.01 4.84
CA THR A 220 5.34 11.32 4.20
C THR A 220 5.55 11.20 2.68
N ALA A 221 4.91 12.07 1.90
CA ALA A 221 4.86 11.95 0.44
C ALA A 221 6.22 12.05 -0.28
N ASN A 222 7.25 12.59 0.37
CA ASN A 222 8.61 12.71 -0.17
C ASN A 222 9.45 11.44 -0.06
N VAL A 223 8.99 10.43 0.69
CA VAL A 223 9.73 9.17 0.85
C VAL A 223 9.64 8.36 -0.44
N HIS A 224 10.77 7.77 -0.85
CA HIS A 224 10.83 6.96 -2.06
C HIS A 224 10.31 5.54 -1.78
N ASP A 225 9.45 5.03 -2.65
CA ASP A 225 8.74 3.76 -2.46
C ASP A 225 9.69 2.56 -2.30
N SER A 226 10.79 2.52 -3.05
CA SER A 226 11.77 1.43 -2.99
C SER A 226 12.55 1.35 -1.67
N THR A 227 12.64 2.43 -0.90
CA THR A 227 13.30 2.39 0.44
C THR A 227 12.39 1.72 1.45
N VAL A 228 11.09 1.97 1.36
CA VAL A 228 10.06 1.41 2.27
C VAL A 228 9.84 -0.08 2.01
N ALA A 229 10.09 -0.54 0.79
CA ALA A 229 9.91 -1.94 0.42
C ALA A 229 10.73 -2.91 1.29
N LEU A 230 11.96 -2.53 1.61
CA LEU A 230 12.87 -3.35 2.43
C LEU A 230 12.31 -3.56 3.84
N ASP A 231 11.81 -2.49 4.45
CA ASP A 231 11.24 -2.52 5.80
C ASP A 231 9.93 -3.32 5.82
N ILE A 232 9.04 -3.10 4.85
CA ILE A 232 7.76 -3.81 4.74
C ILE A 232 7.97 -5.32 4.61
N LEU A 233 8.91 -5.74 3.76
CA LEU A 233 9.22 -7.16 3.58
C LEU A 233 9.82 -7.77 4.85
N ALA A 234 10.74 -7.05 5.52
CA ALA A 234 11.34 -7.50 6.76
C ALA A 234 10.30 -7.63 7.88
N ASP A 235 9.49 -6.60 8.09
CA ASP A 235 8.44 -6.59 9.12
C ASP A 235 7.38 -7.67 8.87
N THR A 236 7.01 -7.88 7.59
CA THR A 236 6.07 -8.96 7.23
C THR A 236 6.65 -10.31 7.59
N HIS A 237 7.91 -10.58 7.23
CA HIS A 237 8.56 -11.85 7.50
C HIS A 237 8.63 -12.21 8.99
N THR A 238 8.61 -11.20 9.89
CA THR A 238 8.64 -11.42 11.35
C THR A 238 7.39 -12.11 11.90
N PHE A 239 6.22 -11.90 11.28
CA PHE A 239 4.96 -12.47 11.77
C PHE A 239 4.30 -13.45 10.79
N LEU A 240 4.55 -13.29 9.50
CA LEU A 240 4.06 -14.17 8.43
C LEU A 240 5.23 -14.50 7.49
N PRO A 241 5.75 -15.73 7.50
CA PRO A 241 6.85 -16.11 6.62
C PRO A 241 6.51 -15.91 5.14
N ILE A 242 7.40 -15.24 4.42
CA ILE A 242 7.31 -15.01 2.96
C ILE A 242 8.41 -15.74 2.20
N THR A 243 8.74 -16.95 2.64
CA THR A 243 9.72 -17.81 1.96
C THR A 243 9.19 -18.31 0.63
N GLU A 244 10.09 -18.45 -0.36
CA GLU A 244 9.79 -18.90 -1.74
C GLU A 244 8.73 -18.04 -2.46
N CYS A 245 8.54 -16.78 -2.02
CA CYS A 245 7.55 -15.88 -2.61
C CYS A 245 7.96 -15.37 -3.99
N THR A 246 6.97 -15.09 -4.82
CA THR A 246 7.12 -14.28 -6.03
C THR A 246 6.72 -12.83 -5.69
N PHE A 247 7.71 -11.94 -5.66
CA PHE A 247 7.51 -10.53 -5.34
C PHE A 247 7.23 -9.71 -6.61
N LEU A 248 6.09 -9.04 -6.63
CA LEU A 248 5.57 -8.26 -7.75
C LEU A 248 5.59 -6.77 -7.42
N ALA A 249 6.20 -5.96 -8.26
CA ALA A 249 6.18 -4.51 -8.08
C ALA A 249 6.34 -3.76 -9.42
N ASP A 250 6.11 -2.46 -9.40
CA ASP A 250 6.34 -1.64 -10.59
C ASP A 250 7.83 -1.34 -10.80
N LYS A 251 8.16 -0.71 -11.93
CA LYS A 251 9.56 -0.32 -12.28
C LYS A 251 10.21 0.65 -11.30
N GLY A 252 9.46 1.30 -10.42
CA GLY A 252 9.99 2.16 -9.36
C GLY A 252 10.75 1.37 -8.29
N TYR A 253 10.41 0.10 -8.13
CA TYR A 253 11.03 -0.82 -7.18
C TYR A 253 12.19 -1.63 -7.80
N ASP A 254 12.61 -1.36 -9.04
CA ASP A 254 13.74 -2.05 -9.66
C ASP A 254 15.09 -1.59 -9.07
N VAL A 255 15.38 -2.04 -7.85
CA VAL A 255 16.56 -1.70 -7.05
C VAL A 255 17.25 -2.97 -6.56
N LYS A 256 18.59 -3.04 -6.72
CA LYS A 256 19.41 -4.23 -6.39
C LYS A 256 19.11 -4.80 -5.00
N ASN A 257 18.97 -3.94 -3.99
CA ASN A 257 18.76 -4.38 -2.60
C ASN A 257 17.46 -5.16 -2.40
N ILE A 258 16.40 -4.83 -3.16
CA ILE A 258 15.13 -5.58 -3.10
C ILE A 258 15.32 -7.00 -3.63
N TYR A 259 16.02 -7.16 -4.77
CA TYR A 259 16.30 -8.48 -5.32
C TYR A 259 17.18 -9.30 -4.39
N ASN A 260 18.22 -8.70 -3.82
CA ASN A 260 19.07 -9.39 -2.86
C ASN A 260 18.26 -9.86 -1.64
N GLN A 261 17.43 -8.98 -1.06
CA GLN A 261 16.61 -9.35 0.09
C GLN A 261 15.65 -10.50 -0.24
N VAL A 262 14.92 -10.40 -1.36
CA VAL A 262 13.95 -11.42 -1.76
C VAL A 262 14.63 -12.76 -2.06
N GLN A 263 15.75 -12.76 -2.81
CA GLN A 263 16.41 -14.00 -3.20
C GLN A 263 17.29 -14.59 -2.11
N GLU A 264 18.06 -13.75 -1.39
CA GLU A 264 19.03 -14.25 -0.41
C GLU A 264 18.40 -14.56 0.96
N LEU A 265 17.42 -13.74 1.40
CA LEU A 265 16.78 -13.94 2.71
C LEU A 265 15.50 -14.79 2.62
N TYR A 266 14.71 -14.62 1.57
CA TYR A 266 13.41 -15.30 1.46
C TYR A 266 13.38 -16.42 0.42
N GLN A 267 14.51 -16.65 -0.32
CA GLN A 267 14.61 -17.67 -1.37
C GLN A 267 13.54 -17.51 -2.46
N GLY A 268 13.02 -16.30 -2.60
CA GLY A 268 11.96 -15.94 -3.53
C GLY A 268 12.50 -15.40 -4.86
N GLU A 269 11.60 -14.99 -5.73
CA GLU A 269 11.93 -14.33 -7.00
C GLU A 269 11.26 -12.97 -7.15
N CYS A 270 11.82 -12.11 -8.00
CA CYS A 270 11.28 -10.79 -8.30
C CYS A 270 10.76 -10.69 -9.73
N ILE A 271 9.51 -10.33 -9.88
CA ILE A 271 8.86 -10.01 -11.16
C ILE A 271 8.63 -8.49 -11.24
N ILE A 272 9.69 -7.76 -11.59
CA ILE A 272 9.71 -6.30 -11.66
C ILE A 272 10.21 -5.87 -13.04
N PRO A 273 9.50 -4.96 -13.76
CA PRO A 273 9.95 -4.41 -15.03
C PRO A 273 11.24 -3.61 -14.85
N LEU A 274 12.17 -3.75 -15.81
CA LEU A 274 13.45 -3.06 -15.77
C LEU A 274 13.29 -1.53 -15.84
N ASN A 275 13.89 -0.84 -14.90
CA ASN A 275 14.02 0.61 -14.95
C ASN A 275 15.25 1.00 -15.79
N LYS A 276 15.02 1.36 -17.04
CA LYS A 276 16.10 1.73 -17.99
C LYS A 276 16.99 2.90 -17.52
N ARG A 277 16.52 3.73 -16.56
CA ARG A 277 17.30 4.85 -16.00
C ARG A 277 18.42 4.39 -15.08
N SER A 278 18.29 3.23 -14.47
CA SER A 278 19.28 2.66 -13.53
C SER A 278 20.35 1.82 -14.23
N THR A 279 20.22 1.60 -15.54
CA THR A 279 21.16 0.76 -16.31
C THR A 279 21.78 1.57 -17.46
N LYS A 280 23.03 2.00 -17.29
CA LYS A 280 23.90 2.41 -18.41
C LYS A 280 24.46 1.16 -19.08
N ASN A 281 23.60 0.34 -19.69
CA ASN A 281 24.06 -0.83 -20.42
C ASN A 281 24.57 -0.43 -21.80
N PRO A 282 25.81 -0.75 -22.15
CA PRO A 282 26.24 -0.71 -23.53
C PRO A 282 25.36 -1.67 -24.35
N LYS A 283 25.12 -1.36 -25.62
CA LYS A 283 24.47 -2.31 -26.53
C LYS A 283 25.28 -3.61 -26.54
N LEU A 284 24.69 -4.70 -26.07
CA LEU A 284 25.25 -6.03 -26.10
C LEU A 284 24.66 -6.81 -27.27
N LEU A 285 25.49 -7.60 -27.94
CA LEU A 285 25.03 -8.61 -28.87
C LEU A 285 24.38 -9.80 -28.11
N PRO A 286 23.60 -10.66 -28.77
CA PRO A 286 23.00 -11.83 -28.13
C PRO A 286 24.00 -12.70 -27.36
N GLN A 287 25.27 -12.73 -27.80
CA GLN A 287 26.36 -13.47 -27.13
C GLN A 287 26.90 -12.76 -25.88
N GLY A 288 26.39 -11.58 -25.51
CA GLY A 288 26.82 -10.81 -24.37
C GLY A 288 28.06 -9.94 -24.60
N ASN A 289 28.58 -9.82 -25.83
CA ASN A 289 29.71 -8.98 -26.17
C ASN A 289 29.22 -7.56 -26.53
N PRO A 290 29.90 -6.48 -26.08
CA PRO A 290 29.60 -5.13 -26.52
C PRO A 290 30.06 -4.91 -27.96
N VAL A 291 29.44 -3.93 -28.59
CA VAL A 291 29.80 -3.47 -29.93
C VAL A 291 30.68 -2.21 -29.79
N CYS A 292 31.75 -2.11 -30.55
CA CYS A 292 32.54 -0.88 -30.63
C CYS A 292 31.80 0.21 -31.43
N ASP A 293 32.38 1.40 -31.49
CA ASP A 293 31.75 2.55 -32.16
C ASP A 293 31.64 2.38 -33.69
N ALA A 294 32.42 1.46 -34.26
CA ALA A 294 32.34 1.06 -35.68
C ALA A 294 31.42 -0.16 -35.92
N GLY A 295 30.68 -0.60 -34.93
CA GLY A 295 29.75 -1.74 -35.09
C GLY A 295 30.39 -3.15 -34.98
N LEU A 296 31.67 -3.26 -34.64
CA LEU A 296 32.35 -4.56 -34.53
C LEU A 296 32.16 -5.18 -33.15
N ALA A 297 31.89 -6.49 -33.10
CA ALA A 297 31.81 -7.25 -31.86
C ALA A 297 33.18 -7.27 -31.14
N MET A 298 33.22 -6.82 -29.89
CA MET A 298 34.46 -6.79 -29.11
C MET A 298 34.76 -8.15 -28.49
N TRP A 299 36.03 -8.46 -28.27
CA TRP A 299 36.51 -9.71 -27.68
C TRP A 299 36.77 -9.56 -26.17
N LYS A 300 36.50 -10.60 -25.39
CA LYS A 300 36.84 -10.67 -23.97
C LYS A 300 38.34 -10.62 -23.77
N ASP A 301 38.82 -9.75 -22.91
CA ASP A 301 40.27 -9.52 -22.63
C ASP A 301 40.54 -9.48 -21.10
N GLY A 302 40.09 -10.53 -20.40
CA GLY A 302 40.30 -10.73 -18.97
C GLY A 302 39.24 -10.09 -18.07
N LYS A 303 39.22 -10.54 -16.80
CA LYS A 303 38.41 -10.01 -15.71
C LYS A 303 39.34 -9.37 -14.67
N PHE A 304 38.87 -8.33 -14.00
CA PHE A 304 39.58 -7.71 -12.89
C PHE A 304 38.61 -7.12 -11.88
N SER A 305 39.08 -6.96 -10.65
CA SER A 305 38.30 -6.30 -9.59
C SER A 305 38.70 -4.83 -9.49
N ASP A 306 37.74 -3.94 -9.40
CA ASP A 306 37.90 -2.51 -9.25
C ASP A 306 36.90 -1.98 -8.23
N ASN A 307 37.35 -1.48 -7.10
CA ASN A 307 36.52 -0.97 -6.00
C ASN A 307 35.37 -1.94 -5.60
N GLY A 308 35.70 -3.24 -5.42
CA GLY A 308 34.75 -4.28 -5.05
C GLY A 308 33.79 -4.71 -6.17
N ARG A 309 34.04 -4.27 -7.41
CA ARG A 309 33.22 -4.64 -8.59
C ARG A 309 34.05 -5.50 -9.54
N THR A 310 33.54 -6.64 -9.93
CA THR A 310 34.16 -7.45 -10.98
C THR A 310 33.82 -6.85 -12.34
N ARG A 311 34.86 -6.53 -13.12
CA ARG A 311 34.71 -5.99 -14.48
C ARG A 311 35.29 -6.94 -15.51
N GLN A 312 34.55 -7.15 -16.58
CA GLN A 312 35.03 -7.80 -17.80
C GLN A 312 35.59 -6.74 -18.74
N LYS A 313 36.84 -6.87 -19.08
CA LYS A 313 37.47 -6.07 -20.12
C LYS A 313 37.15 -6.67 -21.49
N PHE A 314 36.80 -5.82 -22.42
CA PHE A 314 36.61 -6.16 -23.83
C PHE A 314 37.56 -5.30 -24.66
N CYS A 315 38.15 -5.89 -25.68
CA CYS A 315 39.08 -5.21 -26.58
C CYS A 315 38.57 -5.24 -28.03
N CYS A 316 39.10 -4.32 -28.83
CA CYS A 316 38.87 -4.28 -30.26
C CYS A 316 39.30 -5.59 -30.94
N PRO A 317 38.49 -6.21 -31.82
CA PRO A 317 38.87 -7.45 -32.52
C PRO A 317 40.09 -7.25 -33.44
N LEU A 318 40.36 -5.99 -33.82
CA LEU A 318 41.50 -5.65 -34.67
C LEU A 318 42.79 -5.30 -33.88
N LYS A 319 42.78 -5.47 -32.55
CA LYS A 319 43.89 -5.12 -31.64
C LYS A 319 45.24 -5.73 -32.04
N SER A 320 45.26 -6.89 -32.66
CA SER A 320 46.48 -7.60 -33.01
C SER A 320 46.74 -7.68 -34.52
N SER A 321 45.87 -7.10 -35.33
CA SER A 321 46.05 -7.07 -36.78
C SER A 321 46.96 -5.98 -37.21
N LYS A 322 48.02 -6.33 -37.98
CA LYS A 322 49.00 -5.34 -38.49
C LYS A 322 48.49 -4.57 -39.68
N ASP A 323 47.55 -5.12 -40.41
CA ASP A 323 47.13 -4.63 -41.72
C ASP A 323 45.63 -4.30 -41.79
N ALA A 324 44.96 -4.20 -40.66
CA ALA A 324 43.52 -3.94 -40.62
C ALA A 324 43.22 -2.44 -40.73
N ASP A 325 42.49 -2.11 -41.76
CA ASP A 325 41.88 -0.77 -41.86
C ASP A 325 40.75 -0.67 -40.86
N CYS A 326 40.93 0.11 -39.80
CA CYS A 326 39.92 0.29 -38.79
C CYS A 326 38.94 1.38 -39.17
N PRO A 327 37.65 1.08 -39.28
CA PRO A 327 36.62 2.08 -39.59
C PRO A 327 36.38 3.07 -38.41
N CYS A 328 37.01 2.87 -37.26
CA CYS A 328 37.02 3.80 -36.13
C CYS A 328 38.15 4.80 -36.28
N HIS A 329 37.85 6.07 -36.44
CA HIS A 329 38.85 7.12 -36.37
C HIS A 329 39.33 7.43 -34.93
N HIS A 330 39.64 6.39 -34.15
CA HIS A 330 40.10 6.54 -32.77
C HIS A 330 41.58 6.95 -32.79
N LYS A 331 41.94 8.12 -32.20
CA LYS A 331 43.33 8.61 -32.06
C LYS A 331 44.28 7.59 -31.36
N ASN A 332 43.72 6.70 -30.54
CA ASN A 332 44.47 5.68 -29.80
C ASN A 332 44.70 4.37 -30.57
N PHE A 333 44.13 4.23 -31.76
CA PHE A 333 44.25 3.02 -32.57
C PHE A 333 45.68 2.85 -33.08
N TYR A 334 46.36 3.94 -33.44
CA TYR A 334 47.71 3.99 -34.01
C TYR A 334 48.75 4.57 -33.05
N ASN A 335 48.74 4.22 -31.75
CA ASN A 335 49.69 4.71 -30.82
C ASN A 335 50.95 3.80 -30.81
N GLY A 336 51.93 4.10 -31.68
CA GLY A 336 53.22 3.43 -31.76
C GLY A 336 53.20 2.07 -32.46
N LYS A 337 54.13 1.19 -32.14
CA LYS A 337 54.43 -0.05 -32.85
C LYS A 337 53.36 -1.14 -32.76
N LYS A 338 52.30 -0.94 -32.01
CA LYS A 338 51.17 -1.94 -31.87
C LYS A 338 49.84 -1.24 -31.87
N HIS A 339 48.89 -1.78 -32.65
CA HIS A 339 47.48 -1.36 -32.57
C HIS A 339 46.91 -1.73 -31.21
N ARG A 340 46.51 -0.75 -30.40
CA ARG A 340 45.88 -0.99 -29.10
C ARG A 340 44.37 -1.11 -29.22
N GLY A 341 43.76 -0.50 -30.20
CA GLY A 341 42.31 -0.49 -30.39
C GLY A 341 41.52 0.13 -29.24
N CYS A 342 40.22 0.18 -29.35
CA CYS A 342 39.35 0.63 -28.27
C CYS A 342 39.15 -0.47 -27.22
N THR A 343 38.91 -0.06 -26.00
CA THR A 343 38.65 -0.94 -24.85
C THR A 343 37.36 -0.52 -24.19
N LYS A 344 36.48 -1.48 -23.89
CA LYS A 344 35.28 -1.25 -23.06
C LYS A 344 35.35 -2.13 -21.81
N TYR A 345 34.94 -1.55 -20.70
CA TYR A 345 34.86 -2.25 -19.43
C TYR A 345 33.39 -2.38 -19.07
N ILE A 346 32.93 -3.61 -18.91
CA ILE A 346 31.57 -3.90 -18.48
C ILE A 346 31.68 -4.49 -17.10
N THR A 347 31.00 -3.89 -16.14
CA THR A 347 30.83 -4.52 -14.85
C THR A 347 30.10 -5.81 -15.09
N ILE A 348 30.68 -6.94 -14.70
CA ILE A 348 29.95 -8.21 -14.69
C ILE A 348 28.88 -8.01 -13.65
N PRO A 349 27.62 -8.06 -14.02
CA PRO A 349 26.59 -7.83 -13.03
C PRO A 349 26.58 -9.01 -12.06
N ASP A 350 27.00 -8.75 -10.87
CA ASP A 350 26.55 -9.39 -9.67
C ASP A 350 25.19 -8.72 -9.30
N ASP A 351 24.34 -8.58 -10.31
CA ASP A 351 23.13 -7.81 -10.25
C ASP A 351 21.98 -8.70 -10.73
N LEU A 352 21.32 -9.32 -9.77
CA LEU A 352 20.22 -10.24 -9.95
C LEU A 352 19.07 -9.65 -10.78
N ARG A 353 18.94 -8.31 -10.83
CA ARG A 353 17.94 -7.62 -11.67
C ARG A 353 18.12 -7.93 -13.16
N LEU A 354 19.38 -8.09 -13.60
CA LEU A 354 19.71 -8.29 -15.00
C LEU A 354 19.58 -9.74 -15.46
N SER A 355 19.47 -10.69 -14.52
CA SER A 355 19.27 -12.10 -14.83
C SER A 355 17.81 -12.44 -15.15
N VAL A 356 16.86 -11.56 -14.81
CA VAL A 356 15.43 -11.79 -15.03
C VAL A 356 15.08 -11.68 -16.52
N ASP A 357 14.55 -12.75 -17.11
CA ASP A 357 14.05 -12.77 -18.49
C ASP A 357 12.63 -12.16 -18.55
N ARG A 358 12.59 -10.86 -18.81
CA ARG A 358 11.35 -10.07 -18.89
C ARG A 358 10.55 -10.28 -20.17
N ASP A 359 11.12 -10.93 -21.16
CA ASP A 359 10.43 -11.23 -22.42
C ASP A 359 9.72 -12.59 -22.38
N SER A 360 10.02 -13.42 -21.39
CA SER A 360 9.42 -14.73 -21.19
C SER A 360 7.90 -14.65 -20.99
N LYS A 361 7.20 -15.73 -21.39
CA LYS A 361 5.77 -15.90 -21.10
C LYS A 361 5.51 -15.97 -19.60
N TYR A 362 6.43 -16.60 -18.86
CA TYR A 362 6.37 -16.68 -17.39
C TYR A 362 6.33 -15.31 -16.74
N PHE A 363 7.27 -14.43 -17.08
CA PHE A 363 7.29 -13.06 -16.55
C PHE A 363 5.97 -12.32 -16.85
N LYS A 364 5.53 -12.34 -18.11
CA LYS A 364 4.32 -11.62 -18.54
C LYS A 364 3.06 -12.12 -17.85
N SER A 365 2.92 -13.42 -17.70
CA SER A 365 1.79 -14.04 -17.01
C SER A 365 1.75 -13.65 -15.53
N ASN A 366 2.86 -13.82 -14.81
CA ASN A 366 2.93 -13.51 -13.38
C ASN A 366 2.83 -12.00 -13.10
N TYR A 367 3.44 -11.17 -13.94
CA TYR A 367 3.34 -9.72 -13.79
C TYR A 367 1.90 -9.20 -13.87
N SER A 368 1.02 -9.88 -14.61
CA SER A 368 -0.39 -9.51 -14.69
C SER A 368 -1.12 -9.58 -13.34
N LEU A 369 -0.65 -10.42 -12.41
CA LEU A 369 -1.21 -10.52 -11.05
C LEU A 369 -1.01 -9.23 -10.24
N ARG A 370 -0.03 -8.39 -10.59
CA ARG A 370 0.18 -7.08 -9.97
C ARG A 370 -1.06 -6.17 -10.05
N THR A 371 -1.96 -6.39 -11.02
CA THR A 371 -3.21 -5.64 -11.11
C THR A 371 -4.07 -5.76 -9.85
N GLU A 372 -3.87 -6.81 -9.03
CA GLU A 372 -4.57 -6.91 -7.73
C GLU A 372 -4.14 -5.82 -6.74
N CYS A 373 -2.89 -5.34 -6.80
CA CYS A 373 -2.46 -4.18 -6.00
C CYS A 373 -3.25 -2.92 -6.38
N GLU A 374 -3.45 -2.68 -7.68
CA GLU A 374 -4.23 -1.53 -8.17
C GLU A 374 -5.71 -1.64 -7.79
N ARG A 375 -6.28 -2.84 -7.91
CA ARG A 375 -7.65 -3.14 -7.45
C ARG A 375 -7.79 -2.97 -5.94
N TYR A 376 -6.78 -3.38 -5.19
CA TYR A 376 -6.75 -3.17 -3.74
C TYR A 376 -6.72 -1.69 -3.40
N ASN A 377 -5.82 -0.92 -4.01
CA ASN A 377 -5.74 0.53 -3.82
C ASN A 377 -7.07 1.23 -4.14
N SER A 378 -7.81 0.77 -5.15
CA SER A 378 -9.15 1.27 -5.43
C SER A 378 -10.13 0.96 -4.29
N ARG A 379 -10.12 -0.26 -3.72
CA ARG A 379 -10.95 -0.61 -2.55
C ARG A 379 -10.58 0.22 -1.33
N PHE A 380 -9.29 0.40 -1.07
CA PHE A 380 -8.80 1.24 0.02
C PHE A 380 -9.28 2.69 -0.12
N LYS A 381 -9.19 3.28 -1.30
CA LYS A 381 -9.70 4.64 -1.56
C LYS A 381 -11.20 4.75 -1.32
N ASN A 382 -11.98 3.73 -1.67
CA ASN A 382 -13.42 3.69 -1.43
C ASN A 382 -13.81 3.68 0.06
N THR A 383 -12.87 3.45 0.98
CA THR A 383 -13.07 3.65 2.43
C THR A 383 -12.94 5.12 2.88
N GLY A 384 -12.85 6.06 1.94
CA GLY A 384 -12.70 7.48 2.21
C GLY A 384 -11.25 7.94 2.43
N GLN A 385 -10.24 7.17 1.91
CA GLN A 385 -8.81 7.42 2.18
C GLN A 385 -8.08 8.18 1.05
N GLU A 386 -8.77 8.68 0.04
CA GLU A 386 -8.13 9.42 -1.04
C GLU A 386 -7.65 10.81 -0.61
N ARG A 387 -8.42 11.47 0.25
CA ARG A 387 -8.12 12.77 0.83
C ARG A 387 -8.39 12.75 2.34
N MET A 388 -7.38 13.13 3.12
CA MET A 388 -7.53 13.23 4.56
C MET A 388 -8.24 14.52 4.97
N TRP A 389 -9.13 14.40 5.96
CA TRP A 389 -9.77 15.51 6.62
C TRP A 389 -9.26 15.69 8.07
N VAL A 390 -8.46 14.75 8.55
CA VAL A 390 -7.66 14.88 9.76
C VAL A 390 -6.29 15.48 9.45
N ARG A 391 -5.60 15.93 10.48
CA ARG A 391 -4.27 16.53 10.38
C ARG A 391 -3.30 15.74 11.24
N ASN A 392 -2.01 15.92 11.02
CA ASN A 392 -0.85 15.24 11.61
C ASN A 392 -0.67 13.77 11.17
N LYS A 393 0.60 13.36 11.18
CA LYS A 393 1.01 12.03 10.71
C LYS A 393 0.36 10.90 11.53
N SER A 394 0.27 11.04 12.85
CA SER A 394 -0.29 10.01 13.73
C SER A 394 -1.75 9.68 13.36
N SER A 395 -2.60 10.73 13.25
CA SER A 395 -4.01 10.53 12.87
C SER A 395 -4.18 9.94 11.48
N VAL A 396 -3.36 10.39 10.52
CA VAL A 396 -3.39 9.84 9.15
C VAL A 396 -2.97 8.38 9.12
N THR A 397 -1.88 8.03 9.81
CA THR A 397 -1.41 6.64 9.92
C THR A 397 -2.48 5.76 10.57
N ASN A 398 -3.06 6.19 11.69
CA ASN A 398 -4.08 5.42 12.38
C ASN A 398 -5.32 5.18 11.52
N LEU A 399 -5.81 6.19 10.80
CA LEU A 399 -6.94 6.01 9.88
C LEU A 399 -6.63 5.08 8.71
N ASN A 400 -5.39 5.10 8.20
CA ASN A 400 -4.98 4.17 7.15
C ASN A 400 -4.98 2.74 7.67
N THR A 401 -4.35 2.48 8.82
CA THR A 401 -4.33 1.15 9.42
C THR A 401 -5.74 0.65 9.73
N ILE A 402 -6.63 1.51 10.26
CA ILE A 402 -8.05 1.17 10.50
C ILE A 402 -8.77 0.83 9.18
N ALA A 403 -8.47 1.52 8.09
CA ALA A 403 -9.07 1.19 6.80
C ALA A 403 -8.65 -0.22 6.32
N HIS A 404 -7.39 -0.60 6.49
CA HIS A 404 -6.92 -1.96 6.20
C HIS A 404 -7.57 -2.99 7.13
N ILE A 405 -7.64 -2.70 8.44
CA ILE A 405 -8.35 -3.55 9.42
C ILE A 405 -9.80 -3.75 8.99
N SER A 406 -10.48 -2.69 8.54
CA SER A 406 -11.88 -2.78 8.12
C SER A 406 -12.08 -3.70 6.92
N LEU A 407 -11.19 -3.63 5.93
CA LEU A 407 -11.24 -4.50 4.75
C LEU A 407 -10.94 -5.97 5.11
N LEU A 408 -10.02 -6.20 6.05
CA LEU A 408 -9.73 -7.54 6.57
C LEU A 408 -10.88 -8.07 7.42
N ALA A 409 -11.49 -7.24 8.28
CA ALA A 409 -12.64 -7.63 9.10
C ALA A 409 -13.85 -8.04 8.24
N VAL A 410 -14.06 -7.36 7.12
CA VAL A 410 -15.08 -7.76 6.12
C VAL A 410 -14.76 -9.14 5.55
N ALA A 411 -13.49 -9.43 5.26
CA ALA A 411 -13.10 -10.75 4.74
C ALA A 411 -13.30 -11.85 5.81
N VAL A 412 -12.93 -11.58 7.06
CA VAL A 412 -13.15 -12.50 8.18
C VAL A 412 -14.65 -12.75 8.37
N ALA A 413 -15.48 -11.71 8.42
CA ALA A 413 -16.94 -11.85 8.55
C ALA A 413 -17.55 -12.65 7.40
N ALA A 414 -17.09 -12.43 6.17
CA ALA A 414 -17.59 -13.19 5.01
C ALA A 414 -17.30 -14.70 5.12
N ILE A 415 -16.13 -15.06 5.65
CA ILE A 415 -15.75 -16.46 5.81
C ILE A 415 -16.57 -17.11 6.93
N THR A 416 -16.70 -16.44 8.08
CA THR A 416 -17.42 -16.96 9.24
C THR A 416 -18.93 -17.08 8.99
N THR A 417 -19.50 -16.24 8.13
CA THR A 417 -20.93 -16.30 7.75
C THR A 417 -21.21 -17.21 6.54
N GLY A 418 -20.20 -17.91 6.00
CA GLY A 418 -20.37 -18.81 4.85
C GLY A 418 -20.49 -18.10 3.50
N THR A 419 -20.26 -16.79 3.45
CA THR A 419 -20.31 -15.98 2.21
C THR A 419 -18.93 -15.79 1.57
N GLY A 420 -18.00 -16.74 1.80
CA GLY A 420 -16.58 -16.66 1.48
C GLY A 420 -16.24 -16.27 0.04
N GLN A 421 -17.12 -16.51 -0.95
CA GLN A 421 -16.88 -16.07 -2.33
C GLN A 421 -16.91 -14.54 -2.50
N SER A 422 -17.45 -13.80 -1.55
CA SER A 422 -17.65 -12.34 -1.60
C SER A 422 -16.71 -11.55 -0.69
N TYR A 423 -15.72 -12.18 -0.08
CA TYR A 423 -14.86 -11.56 0.94
C TYR A 423 -14.16 -10.26 0.50
N ARG A 424 -14.00 -10.00 -0.79
CA ARG A 424 -13.45 -8.74 -1.33
C ARG A 424 -14.48 -7.63 -1.49
N LYS A 425 -15.78 -7.92 -1.33
CA LYS A 425 -16.88 -7.04 -1.74
C LYS A 425 -17.70 -6.59 -0.52
N LEU A 426 -17.25 -5.52 0.14
CA LEU A 426 -17.95 -4.94 1.29
C LEU A 426 -19.47 -4.83 1.08
N LYS A 427 -19.91 -4.26 -0.07
CA LYS A 427 -21.35 -4.12 -0.38
C LYS A 427 -22.08 -5.45 -0.48
N ALA A 428 -21.42 -6.51 -0.98
CA ALA A 428 -22.03 -7.82 -1.08
C ALA A 428 -22.16 -8.48 0.30
N VAL A 429 -21.11 -8.40 1.12
CA VAL A 429 -21.11 -8.93 2.50
C VAL A 429 -22.20 -8.23 3.32
N LYS A 430 -22.32 -6.89 3.24
CA LYS A 430 -23.40 -6.14 3.91
C LYS A 430 -24.82 -6.57 3.53
N ARG A 431 -25.03 -7.08 2.32
CA ARG A 431 -26.36 -7.49 1.84
C ARG A 431 -26.73 -8.91 2.23
N ILE A 432 -25.74 -9.75 2.48
CA ILE A 432 -25.92 -11.20 2.68
C ILE A 432 -25.89 -11.52 4.19
N ALA A 433 -25.19 -10.72 5.00
CA ALA A 433 -25.23 -10.82 6.45
C ALA A 433 -26.62 -10.47 6.99
#